data_41136f538cf8f0b68b76aa6e89978096
#
_entry.id   41136f538cf8f0b68b76aa6e89978096
#
_cell.length_a   1.000
_cell.length_b   1.000
_cell.length_c   1.000
_cell.angle_alpha   90.00
_cell.angle_beta   90.00
_cell.angle_gamma   90.00
#
_symmetry.space_group_name_H-M   'P 1'
#
loop_
_entity.id
_entity.type
_entity.pdbx_description
1 polymer ?
#
loop_
_entity_poly.entity_id
_entity_poly.type
_entity_poly.pdbx_seq_one_letter_code
_entity_poly.pdbx_strand_id
1 'polypeptide(L)'
;MQKLSYGLFLLVLLFNACTSTNKITYTWTNPNFKPSSSYHKIFVAALVNNPHVRTHLEEEMWLTAKANGFEGERSWDFFPPSFSKPSPPSREIMMKEINRLNCDLIFTITLTDKKSETRYVPGSLGLYGPFPGYGLQFRGFYSYWYPYAYDPGYYVTDKTYFMEGNLFDTKTETLIWSIQTKSINPGSVERFSKEIIETMFSKSVADLRNRQQPQ
;
A
#
# COMPACT_ATOMS: atom_id res chain seq x y z
N MET A 1 18.86 38.63 -15.44
CA MET A 1 18.84 37.16 -15.63
C MET A 1 18.67 36.39 -14.30
N GLN A 2 19.18 36.87 -13.16
CA GLN A 2 19.06 36.20 -11.85
C GLN A 2 17.60 36.06 -11.31
N LYS A 3 16.73 37.05 -11.53
CA LYS A 3 15.35 37.03 -11.06
C LYS A 3 14.45 36.01 -11.76
N LEU A 4 14.77 35.64 -12.99
CA LEU A 4 14.04 34.63 -13.76
C LEU A 4 14.37 33.18 -13.28
N SER A 5 15.60 32.98 -12.77
CA SER A 5 16.06 31.70 -12.22
C SER A 5 15.35 31.34 -10.91
N TYR A 6 15.05 32.30 -10.05
CA TYR A 6 14.32 32.05 -8.79
C TYR A 6 12.85 31.69 -9.03
N GLY A 7 12.21 32.30 -10.05
CA GLY A 7 10.83 31.95 -10.41
C GLY A 7 10.69 30.52 -10.94
N LEU A 8 11.66 30.05 -11.73
CA LEU A 8 11.67 28.69 -12.24
C LEU A 8 11.96 27.65 -11.13
N PHE A 9 12.83 27.99 -10.18
CA PHE A 9 13.14 27.11 -9.04
C PHE A 9 11.95 26.96 -8.08
N LEU A 10 11.20 28.04 -7.86
CA LEU A 10 9.99 28.02 -7.02
C LEU A 10 8.86 27.19 -7.66
N LEU A 11 8.74 27.19 -8.98
CA LEU A 11 7.72 26.45 -9.72
C LEU A 11 7.92 24.91 -9.61
N VAL A 12 9.17 24.44 -9.53
CA VAL A 12 9.51 23.01 -9.42
C VAL A 12 9.14 22.42 -8.06
N LEU A 13 9.02 23.24 -7.01
CA LEU A 13 8.65 22.80 -5.66
C LEU A 13 7.15 22.51 -5.48
N LEU A 14 6.30 22.89 -6.43
CA LEU A 14 4.84 22.73 -6.31
C LEU A 14 4.29 21.38 -6.82
N PHE A 15 5.13 20.51 -7.40
CA PHE A 15 4.68 19.25 -8.02
C PHE A 15 4.72 18.02 -7.11
N ASN A 16 4.98 18.15 -5.81
CA ASN A 16 5.14 17.01 -4.90
C ASN A 16 3.89 16.65 -4.07
N ALA A 17 2.69 16.98 -4.51
CA ALA A 17 1.49 16.76 -3.70
C ALA A 17 0.53 15.72 -4.31
N CYS A 18 0.97 14.46 -4.40
CA CYS A 18 0.03 13.34 -4.52
C CYS A 18 0.64 12.10 -3.83
N THR A 19 0.66 12.10 -2.50
CA THR A 19 1.08 10.95 -1.71
C THR A 19 -0.15 10.09 -1.44
N SER A 20 -0.18 8.87 -1.98
CA SER A 20 -1.07 7.84 -1.46
C SER A 20 -0.68 7.62 0.00
N THR A 21 -1.67 7.63 0.89
CA THR A 21 -1.36 7.57 2.32
C THR A 21 -1.37 6.12 2.77
N ASN A 22 -0.23 5.44 2.64
CA ASN A 22 -0.01 4.14 3.25
C ASN A 22 0.33 4.33 4.72
N LYS A 23 -0.49 3.78 5.62
CA LYS A 23 -0.31 3.87 7.06
C LYS A 23 -0.16 2.48 7.67
N ILE A 24 0.94 2.26 8.40
CA ILE A 24 1.11 1.07 9.23
C ILE A 24 0.13 1.18 10.40
N THR A 25 -0.70 0.17 10.60
CA THR A 25 -1.67 0.10 11.69
C THR A 25 -1.21 -0.78 12.83
N TYR A 26 -0.46 -1.84 12.51
CA TYR A 26 0.06 -2.79 13.49
C TYR A 26 1.31 -3.47 12.98
N THR A 27 2.23 -3.81 13.88
CA THR A 27 3.36 -4.71 13.61
C THR A 27 3.56 -5.66 14.80
N TRP A 28 3.99 -6.88 14.49
CA TRP A 28 4.32 -7.88 15.48
C TRP A 28 5.56 -8.64 15.07
N THR A 29 6.42 -8.93 16.04
CA THR A 29 7.63 -9.75 15.84
C THR A 29 7.62 -10.87 16.88
N ASN A 30 7.87 -12.09 16.46
CA ASN A 30 7.91 -13.26 17.33
C ASN A 30 8.97 -13.04 18.45
N PRO A 31 8.56 -13.05 19.73
CA PRO A 31 9.48 -12.81 20.84
C PRO A 31 10.55 -13.91 20.97
N ASN A 32 10.27 -15.12 20.50
CA ASN A 32 11.18 -16.27 20.55
C ASN A 32 12.03 -16.42 19.28
N PHE A 33 11.82 -15.56 18.29
CA PHE A 33 12.59 -15.62 17.05
C PHE A 33 14.03 -15.17 17.27
N LYS A 34 14.98 -16.02 16.86
CA LYS A 34 16.41 -15.70 16.82
C LYS A 34 16.82 -15.61 15.36
N PRO A 35 17.21 -14.44 14.88
CA PRO A 35 17.67 -14.27 13.51
C PRO A 35 18.83 -15.24 13.20
N SER A 36 18.73 -15.92 12.07
CA SER A 36 19.79 -16.77 11.55
C SER A 36 20.56 -16.02 10.48
N SER A 37 21.89 -16.10 10.51
CA SER A 37 22.75 -15.58 9.43
C SER A 37 22.65 -16.41 8.13
N SER A 38 21.89 -17.50 8.14
CA SER A 38 21.73 -18.42 7.01
C SER A 38 20.51 -18.13 6.14
N TYR A 39 19.78 -17.03 6.37
CA TYR A 39 18.67 -16.66 5.50
C TYR A 39 19.18 -15.93 4.26
N HIS A 40 19.11 -16.59 3.12
CA HIS A 40 19.60 -16.09 1.84
C HIS A 40 18.54 -16.09 0.75
N LYS A 41 17.54 -16.98 0.84
CA LYS A 41 16.55 -17.16 -0.21
C LYS A 41 15.14 -17.05 0.32
N ILE A 42 14.31 -16.23 -0.38
CA ILE A 42 12.94 -15.94 0.02
C ILE A 42 11.96 -16.31 -1.08
N PHE A 43 10.90 -17.02 -0.71
CA PHE A 43 9.75 -17.24 -1.56
C PHE A 43 8.70 -16.17 -1.31
N VAL A 44 8.23 -15.49 -2.35
CA VAL A 44 7.22 -14.43 -2.24
C VAL A 44 5.89 -14.84 -2.84
N ALA A 45 4.78 -14.59 -2.15
CA ALA A 45 3.45 -14.96 -2.59
C ALA A 45 2.41 -13.90 -2.21
N ALA A 46 1.68 -13.38 -3.20
CA ALA A 46 0.55 -12.49 -2.98
C ALA A 46 -0.77 -13.28 -3.03
N LEU A 47 -1.44 -13.36 -1.88
CA LEU A 47 -2.71 -14.09 -1.71
C LEU A 47 -3.88 -13.16 -2.03
N VAL A 48 -4.01 -12.79 -3.29
CA VAL A 48 -5.06 -11.91 -3.80
C VAL A 48 -5.71 -12.52 -5.05
N ASN A 49 -7.02 -12.37 -5.20
CA ASN A 49 -7.77 -13.00 -6.28
C ASN A 49 -7.59 -12.33 -7.65
N ASN A 50 -7.13 -11.08 -7.69
CA ASN A 50 -6.93 -10.36 -8.95
C ASN A 50 -5.54 -10.69 -9.52
N PRO A 51 -5.44 -11.35 -10.71
CA PRO A 51 -4.16 -11.74 -11.29
C PRO A 51 -3.22 -10.56 -11.57
N HIS A 52 -3.76 -9.45 -12.05
CA HIS A 52 -2.98 -8.24 -12.33
C HIS A 52 -2.35 -7.66 -11.04
N VAL A 53 -3.14 -7.55 -9.97
CA VAL A 53 -2.65 -7.09 -8.67
C VAL A 53 -1.61 -8.06 -8.11
N ARG A 54 -1.87 -9.38 -8.21
CA ARG A 54 -0.95 -10.43 -7.75
C ARG A 54 0.41 -10.32 -8.43
N THR A 55 0.42 -10.20 -9.76
CA THR A 55 1.67 -10.10 -10.53
C THR A 55 2.51 -8.89 -10.09
N HIS A 56 1.89 -7.72 -9.97
CA HIS A 56 2.60 -6.51 -9.53
C HIS A 56 3.10 -6.59 -8.09
N LEU A 57 2.30 -7.15 -7.18
CA LEU A 57 2.75 -7.32 -5.79
C LEU A 57 3.95 -8.29 -5.72
N GLU A 58 3.88 -9.45 -6.36
CA GLU A 58 4.97 -10.44 -6.34
C GLU A 58 6.23 -9.91 -7.05
N GLU A 59 6.10 -9.13 -8.12
CA GLU A 59 7.22 -8.48 -8.79
C GLU A 59 7.93 -7.49 -7.85
N GLU A 60 7.18 -6.61 -7.20
CA GLU A 60 7.76 -5.64 -6.27
C GLU A 60 8.37 -6.30 -5.03
N MET A 61 7.74 -7.37 -4.51
CA MET A 61 8.31 -8.18 -3.41
C MET A 61 9.66 -8.79 -3.83
N TRP A 62 9.74 -9.36 -5.02
CA TRP A 62 10.94 -9.96 -5.56
C TRP A 62 12.05 -8.93 -5.81
N LEU A 63 11.73 -7.79 -6.45
CA LEU A 63 12.68 -6.70 -6.70
C LEU A 63 13.23 -6.14 -5.38
N THR A 64 12.34 -5.92 -4.40
CA THR A 64 12.74 -5.40 -3.09
C THR A 64 13.60 -6.41 -2.30
N ALA A 65 13.28 -7.70 -2.37
CA ALA A 65 14.09 -8.76 -1.77
C ALA A 65 15.51 -8.77 -2.37
N LYS A 66 15.62 -8.73 -3.70
CA LYS A 66 16.92 -8.66 -4.41
C LYS A 66 17.72 -7.42 -4.04
N ALA A 67 17.08 -6.26 -3.98
CA ALA A 67 17.73 -5.01 -3.57
C ALA A 67 18.29 -5.07 -2.14
N ASN A 68 17.76 -5.96 -1.30
CA ASN A 68 18.20 -6.19 0.08
C ASN A 68 19.11 -7.43 0.25
N GLY A 69 19.59 -8.01 -0.84
CA GLY A 69 20.59 -9.08 -0.84
C GLY A 69 20.02 -10.49 -0.72
N PHE A 70 18.71 -10.68 -0.89
CA PHE A 70 18.10 -12.01 -0.95
C PHE A 70 18.00 -12.51 -2.39
N GLU A 71 18.18 -13.81 -2.57
CA GLU A 71 17.66 -14.51 -3.75
C GLU A 71 16.15 -14.65 -3.59
N GLY A 72 15.38 -14.37 -4.65
CA GLY A 72 13.92 -14.37 -4.58
C GLY A 72 13.29 -15.30 -5.59
N GLU A 73 12.24 -16.02 -5.18
CA GLU A 73 11.37 -16.82 -6.05
C GLU A 73 9.94 -16.33 -5.92
N ARG A 74 9.23 -16.18 -7.04
CA ARG A 74 7.84 -15.71 -7.06
C ARG A 74 6.87 -16.88 -7.18
N SER A 75 5.81 -16.86 -6.40
CA SER A 75 4.79 -17.90 -6.49
C SER A 75 4.11 -17.97 -7.87
N TRP A 76 4.02 -16.83 -8.56
CA TRP A 76 3.49 -16.75 -9.92
C TRP A 76 4.21 -17.63 -10.93
N ASP A 77 5.51 -17.75 -10.83
CA ASP A 77 6.32 -18.53 -11.80
C ASP A 77 6.06 -20.03 -11.71
N PHE A 78 5.60 -20.52 -10.56
CA PHE A 78 5.31 -21.93 -10.30
C PHE A 78 3.82 -22.25 -10.25
N PHE A 79 3.00 -21.26 -9.86
CA PHE A 79 1.56 -21.40 -9.69
C PHE A 79 0.82 -20.26 -10.42
N PRO A 80 0.91 -20.19 -11.76
CA PRO A 80 0.19 -19.20 -12.53
C PRO A 80 -1.33 -19.41 -12.37
N PRO A 81 -2.14 -18.35 -12.39
CA PRO A 81 -3.59 -18.48 -12.29
C PRO A 81 -4.11 -19.25 -13.51
N SER A 82 -4.96 -20.23 -13.25
CA SER A 82 -5.70 -20.92 -14.30
C SER A 82 -6.97 -20.13 -14.64
N PHE A 83 -7.14 -19.76 -15.90
CA PHE A 83 -8.37 -19.09 -16.38
C PHE A 83 -9.60 -20.00 -16.33
N SER A 84 -9.40 -21.32 -16.34
CA SER A 84 -10.48 -22.31 -16.37
C SER A 84 -10.99 -22.73 -15.00
N LYS A 85 -10.14 -22.72 -13.98
CA LYS A 85 -10.49 -23.01 -12.58
C LYS A 85 -9.48 -22.31 -11.67
N PRO A 86 -9.80 -21.14 -11.11
CA PRO A 86 -8.94 -20.48 -10.14
C PRO A 86 -9.01 -21.25 -8.81
N SER A 87 -8.24 -22.32 -8.72
CA SER A 87 -8.05 -23.04 -7.46
C SER A 87 -6.63 -22.77 -6.98
N PRO A 88 -6.45 -22.17 -5.79
CA PRO A 88 -5.11 -22.02 -5.23
C PRO A 88 -4.48 -23.40 -5.02
N PRO A 89 -3.14 -23.52 -5.14
CA PRO A 89 -2.46 -24.76 -4.80
C PRO A 89 -2.72 -25.12 -3.32
N SER A 90 -2.79 -26.41 -3.03
CA SER A 90 -2.88 -26.82 -1.62
C SER A 90 -1.59 -26.45 -0.88
N ARG A 91 -1.67 -26.33 0.45
CA ARG A 91 -0.50 -26.04 1.30
C ARG A 91 0.64 -27.03 1.03
N GLU A 92 0.33 -28.32 0.89
CA GLU A 92 1.29 -29.40 0.68
C GLU A 92 2.03 -29.22 -0.66
N ILE A 93 1.31 -28.87 -1.73
CA ILE A 93 1.89 -28.62 -3.05
C ILE A 93 2.80 -27.39 -2.99
N MET A 94 2.36 -26.32 -2.33
CA MET A 94 3.14 -25.09 -2.19
C MET A 94 4.41 -25.34 -1.37
N MET A 95 4.31 -26.01 -0.22
CA MET A 95 5.47 -26.32 0.63
C MET A 95 6.47 -27.26 -0.05
N LYS A 96 5.97 -28.24 -0.83
CA LYS A 96 6.84 -29.12 -1.64
C LYS A 96 7.70 -28.31 -2.61
N GLU A 97 7.11 -27.33 -3.28
CA GLU A 97 7.82 -26.49 -4.24
C GLU A 97 8.81 -25.54 -3.54
N ILE A 98 8.40 -24.90 -2.46
CA ILE A 98 9.25 -24.01 -1.65
C ILE A 98 10.49 -24.78 -1.14
N ASN A 99 10.30 -26.01 -0.65
CA ASN A 99 11.40 -26.87 -0.20
C ASN A 99 12.31 -27.30 -1.35
N ARG A 100 11.75 -27.61 -2.53
CA ARG A 100 12.51 -27.94 -3.74
C ARG A 100 13.40 -26.78 -4.18
N LEU A 101 12.92 -25.56 -4.02
CA LEU A 101 13.66 -24.33 -4.35
C LEU A 101 14.68 -23.94 -3.27
N ASN A 102 14.73 -24.65 -2.15
CA ASN A 102 15.59 -24.36 -0.99
C ASN A 102 15.40 -22.93 -0.47
N CYS A 103 14.15 -22.44 -0.42
CA CYS A 103 13.87 -21.14 0.18
C CYS A 103 13.92 -21.24 1.71
N ASP A 104 14.55 -20.25 2.33
CA ASP A 104 14.71 -20.15 3.80
C ASP A 104 13.54 -19.44 4.45
N LEU A 105 12.97 -18.49 3.73
CA LEU A 105 11.88 -17.60 4.20
C LEU A 105 10.70 -17.64 3.23
N ILE A 106 9.51 -17.40 3.77
CA ILE A 106 8.30 -17.18 2.98
C ILE A 106 7.74 -15.82 3.37
N PHE A 107 7.61 -14.91 2.40
CA PHE A 107 6.94 -13.63 2.60
C PHE A 107 5.62 -13.63 1.85
N THR A 108 4.53 -13.46 2.59
CA THR A 108 3.18 -13.39 2.01
C THR A 108 2.58 -12.02 2.20
N ILE A 109 1.74 -11.60 1.25
CA ILE A 109 0.89 -10.43 1.39
C ILE A 109 -0.55 -10.80 1.01
N THR A 110 -1.53 -10.32 1.78
CA THR A 110 -2.95 -10.55 1.53
C THR A 110 -3.78 -9.28 1.71
N LEU A 111 -4.90 -9.20 0.99
CA LEU A 111 -5.94 -8.20 1.22
C LEU A 111 -6.89 -8.75 2.28
N THR A 112 -6.88 -8.16 3.48
CA THR A 112 -7.71 -8.62 4.60
C THR A 112 -9.10 -7.98 4.61
N ASP A 113 -9.20 -6.72 4.15
CA ASP A 113 -10.48 -6.01 4.06
C ASP A 113 -10.43 -4.89 3.01
N LYS A 114 -11.59 -4.52 2.50
CA LYS A 114 -11.80 -3.40 1.60
C LYS A 114 -13.08 -2.66 1.97
N LYS A 115 -12.97 -1.38 2.28
CA LYS A 115 -14.11 -0.50 2.57
C LYS A 115 -14.30 0.52 1.47
N SER A 116 -15.56 0.84 1.18
CA SER A 116 -15.95 1.90 0.26
C SER A 116 -16.95 2.79 0.98
N GLU A 117 -16.62 4.05 1.14
CA GLU A 117 -17.45 5.04 1.84
C GLU A 117 -17.74 6.20 0.88
N THR A 118 -19.02 6.42 0.61
CA THR A 118 -19.45 7.54 -0.24
C THR A 118 -19.80 8.72 0.67
N ARG A 119 -19.12 9.85 0.44
CA ARG A 119 -19.42 11.10 1.13
C ARG A 119 -19.87 12.16 0.15
N TYR A 120 -20.79 13.00 0.58
CA TYR A 120 -21.20 14.18 -0.15
C TYR A 120 -20.19 15.30 0.08
N VAL A 121 -19.73 15.90 -1.00
CA VAL A 121 -18.92 17.12 -0.99
C VAL A 121 -19.85 18.27 -1.40
N PRO A 122 -20.19 19.16 -0.47
CA PRO A 122 -21.01 20.32 -0.81
C PRO A 122 -20.27 21.19 -1.85
N GLY A 123 -21.03 21.80 -2.73
CA GLY A 123 -20.48 22.77 -3.67
C GLY A 123 -19.73 23.91 -2.96
N SER A 124 -19.27 24.90 -3.68
CA SER A 124 -18.35 25.95 -3.22
C SER A 124 -18.80 26.77 -2.00
N LEU A 125 -19.99 26.53 -1.45
CA LEU A 125 -20.51 27.13 -0.23
C LEU A 125 -19.61 26.97 1.02
N GLY A 126 -18.77 25.94 1.06
CA GLY A 126 -17.90 25.68 2.23
C GLY A 126 -16.66 26.57 2.33
N LEU A 127 -16.34 27.35 1.33
CA LEU A 127 -15.09 28.12 1.24
C LEU A 127 -15.25 29.60 1.60
N TYR A 128 -16.46 30.10 1.66
CA TYR A 128 -16.71 31.50 1.93
C TYR A 128 -17.38 31.65 3.29
N GLY A 129 -16.70 32.35 4.18
CA GLY A 129 -17.16 32.69 5.52
C GLY A 129 -18.49 33.49 5.51
N PRO A 130 -18.93 33.94 6.68
CA PRO A 130 -20.21 34.63 6.82
C PRO A 130 -20.35 35.75 5.78
N PHE A 131 -21.51 35.80 5.17
CA PHE A 131 -21.90 36.75 4.14
C PHE A 131 -21.32 38.14 4.37
N PRO A 132 -20.44 38.69 3.53
CA PRO A 132 -19.80 39.97 3.75
C PRO A 132 -20.71 41.10 3.36
N GLY A 133 -21.72 41.40 4.17
CA GLY A 133 -22.42 42.71 4.20
C GLY A 133 -23.01 43.32 2.92
N TYR A 134 -22.93 42.65 1.76
CA TYR A 134 -23.46 43.16 0.48
C TYR A 134 -24.97 43.12 0.37
N GLY A 135 -25.68 42.84 1.44
CA GLY A 135 -26.99 42.28 1.36
C GLY A 135 -28.12 42.99 2.01
N LEU A 136 -28.07 44.28 2.17
CA LEU A 136 -29.27 45.04 2.56
C LEU A 136 -30.32 45.11 1.44
N GLN A 137 -29.96 44.71 0.21
CA GLN A 137 -30.87 44.70 -0.93
C GLN A 137 -31.00 43.27 -1.53
N PHE A 138 -32.20 42.88 -1.86
CA PHE A 138 -32.54 41.58 -2.46
C PHE A 138 -31.66 41.23 -3.68
N ARG A 139 -31.36 42.23 -4.52
CA ARG A 139 -30.52 42.02 -5.72
C ARG A 139 -29.12 41.52 -5.35
N GLY A 140 -28.46 42.10 -4.36
CA GLY A 140 -27.13 41.68 -3.90
C GLY A 140 -27.16 40.28 -3.24
N PHE A 141 -28.16 40.04 -2.41
CA PHE A 141 -28.41 38.76 -1.78
C PHE A 141 -28.66 37.67 -2.83
N TYR A 142 -29.55 37.89 -3.77
CA TYR A 142 -29.90 36.94 -4.81
C TYR A 142 -28.71 36.60 -5.75
N SER A 143 -27.99 37.66 -6.22
CA SER A 143 -26.83 37.46 -7.08
C SER A 143 -25.69 36.68 -6.41
N TYR A 144 -25.56 36.83 -5.10
CA TYR A 144 -24.56 36.09 -4.31
C TYR A 144 -24.97 34.61 -4.09
N TRP A 145 -26.22 34.36 -3.68
CA TRP A 145 -26.68 33.04 -3.29
C TRP A 145 -27.20 32.17 -4.44
N TYR A 146 -27.69 32.80 -5.52
CA TYR A 146 -28.27 32.08 -6.65
C TYR A 146 -27.31 31.07 -7.29
N PRO A 147 -26.05 31.38 -7.59
CA PRO A 147 -25.10 30.43 -8.12
C PRO A 147 -24.87 29.22 -7.21
N TYR A 148 -24.88 29.44 -5.89
CA TYR A 148 -24.70 28.37 -4.91
C TYR A 148 -25.94 27.47 -4.75
N ALA A 149 -27.12 28.02 -4.89
CA ALA A 149 -28.34 27.23 -4.82
C ALA A 149 -28.44 26.19 -5.97
N TYR A 150 -27.73 26.43 -7.06
CA TYR A 150 -27.65 25.55 -8.23
C TYR A 150 -26.31 24.81 -8.37
N ASP A 151 -25.43 24.89 -7.38
CA ASP A 151 -24.24 24.06 -7.27
C ASP A 151 -24.56 22.83 -6.38
N PRO A 152 -25.04 21.73 -6.99
CA PRO A 152 -25.59 20.61 -6.21
C PRO A 152 -24.55 19.85 -5.43
N GLY A 153 -23.24 20.28 -5.46
CA GLY A 153 -22.15 19.45 -4.94
C GLY A 153 -22.00 18.12 -5.68
N TYR A 154 -21.17 17.24 -5.16
CA TYR A 154 -20.95 15.91 -5.78
C TYR A 154 -20.64 14.86 -4.72
N TYR A 155 -20.81 13.60 -5.10
CA TYR A 155 -20.47 12.47 -4.26
C TYR A 155 -19.08 11.95 -4.62
N VAL A 156 -18.26 11.73 -3.60
CA VAL A 156 -16.93 11.09 -3.72
C VAL A 156 -16.97 9.77 -2.99
N THR A 157 -16.47 8.72 -3.63
CA THR A 157 -16.33 7.41 -3.00
C THR A 157 -14.87 7.18 -2.64
N ASP A 158 -14.58 7.18 -1.35
CA ASP A 158 -13.28 6.83 -0.82
C ASP A 158 -13.17 5.31 -0.67
N LYS A 159 -12.05 4.75 -1.17
CA LYS A 159 -11.75 3.31 -1.07
C LYS A 159 -10.58 3.11 -0.12
N THR A 160 -10.81 2.29 0.90
CA THR A 160 -9.77 1.92 1.87
C THR A 160 -9.44 0.45 1.72
N TYR A 161 -8.16 0.13 1.61
CA TYR A 161 -7.63 -1.23 1.52
C TYR A 161 -6.81 -1.55 2.76
N PHE A 162 -7.08 -2.71 3.37
CA PHE A 162 -6.32 -3.22 4.50
C PHE A 162 -5.51 -4.42 4.01
N MET A 163 -4.19 -4.31 4.16
CA MET A 163 -3.26 -5.34 3.71
C MET A 163 -2.52 -5.90 4.92
N GLU A 164 -2.23 -7.20 4.87
CA GLU A 164 -1.40 -7.87 5.85
C GLU A 164 -0.23 -8.54 5.17
N GLY A 165 0.99 -8.28 5.68
CA GLY A 165 2.23 -8.92 5.26
C GLY A 165 2.74 -9.83 6.37
N ASN A 166 3.16 -11.05 6.02
CA ASN A 166 3.64 -12.04 6.98
C ASN A 166 4.94 -12.67 6.50
N LEU A 167 5.91 -12.81 7.40
CA LEU A 167 7.18 -13.48 7.16
C LEU A 167 7.27 -14.74 8.00
N PHE A 168 7.54 -15.88 7.35
CA PHE A 168 7.66 -17.18 8.01
C PHE A 168 9.05 -17.78 7.78
N ASP A 169 9.52 -18.54 8.76
CA ASP A 169 10.62 -19.49 8.61
C ASP A 169 10.14 -20.72 7.86
N THR A 170 10.82 -21.11 6.79
CA THR A 170 10.38 -22.23 5.94
C THR A 170 10.48 -23.58 6.65
N LYS A 171 11.52 -23.79 7.47
CA LYS A 171 11.79 -25.09 8.10
C LYS A 171 10.80 -25.42 9.21
N THR A 172 10.46 -24.41 10.00
CA THR A 172 9.55 -24.56 11.14
C THR A 172 8.12 -24.13 10.82
N GLU A 173 7.91 -23.46 9.68
CA GLU A 173 6.66 -22.82 9.28
C GLU A 173 6.15 -21.81 10.31
N THR A 174 7.04 -21.31 11.16
CA THR A 174 6.71 -20.39 12.24
C THR A 174 6.65 -18.97 11.72
N LEU A 175 5.61 -18.22 12.12
CA LEU A 175 5.50 -16.80 11.87
C LEU A 175 6.62 -16.05 12.62
N ILE A 176 7.44 -15.32 11.88
CA ILE A 176 8.54 -14.51 12.40
C ILE A 176 8.09 -13.08 12.66
N TRP A 177 7.36 -12.53 11.69
CA TRP A 177 6.99 -11.12 11.70
C TRP A 177 5.69 -10.91 10.91
N SER A 178 4.89 -9.94 11.37
CA SER A 178 3.63 -9.55 10.73
C SER A 178 3.46 -8.05 10.73
N ILE A 179 2.82 -7.52 9.68
CA ILE A 179 2.47 -6.12 9.55
C ILE A 179 1.06 -5.97 8.97
N GLN A 180 0.33 -5.00 9.51
CA GLN A 180 -0.94 -4.57 8.92
C GLN A 180 -0.83 -3.11 8.49
N THR A 181 -1.41 -2.82 7.33
CA THR A 181 -1.41 -1.49 6.74
C THR A 181 -2.80 -1.09 6.27
N LYS A 182 -3.02 0.20 6.19
CA LYS A 182 -4.22 0.83 5.66
C LYS A 182 -3.81 1.81 4.56
N SER A 183 -4.42 1.68 3.38
CA SER A 183 -4.22 2.58 2.24
C SER A 183 -5.55 3.20 1.82
N ILE A 184 -5.58 4.52 1.68
CA ILE A 184 -6.79 5.25 1.29
C ILE A 184 -6.59 5.80 -0.12
N ASN A 185 -7.54 5.52 -1.02
CA ASN A 185 -7.54 5.96 -2.40
C ASN A 185 -6.19 5.74 -3.10
N PRO A 186 -5.62 4.52 -3.07
CA PRO A 186 -4.35 4.27 -3.75
C PRO A 186 -4.48 4.60 -5.23
N GLY A 187 -3.39 5.08 -5.82
CA GLY A 187 -3.31 5.41 -7.23
C GLY A 187 -3.40 4.17 -8.15
N SER A 188 -2.48 4.07 -9.12
CA SER A 188 -2.41 2.88 -9.96
C SER A 188 -1.94 1.65 -9.16
N VAL A 189 -2.23 0.44 -9.68
CA VAL A 189 -1.82 -0.82 -9.06
C VAL A 189 -0.29 -0.88 -8.91
N GLU A 190 0.44 -0.42 -9.91
CA GLU A 190 1.91 -0.41 -9.94
C GLU A 190 2.46 0.44 -8.80
N ARG A 191 2.00 1.68 -8.70
CA ARG A 191 2.44 2.60 -7.63
C ARG A 191 2.08 2.06 -6.26
N PHE A 192 0.84 1.57 -6.10
CA PHE A 192 0.37 1.00 -4.85
C PHE A 192 1.22 -0.20 -4.43
N SER A 193 1.47 -1.14 -5.35
CA SER A 193 2.28 -2.33 -5.08
C SER A 193 3.69 -1.94 -4.62
N LYS A 194 4.34 -1.02 -5.33
CA LYS A 194 5.66 -0.54 -4.97
C LYS A 194 5.68 0.09 -3.57
N GLU A 195 4.84 1.08 -3.33
CA GLU A 195 4.81 1.81 -2.05
C GLU A 195 4.49 0.91 -0.85
N ILE A 196 3.54 -0.02 -1.00
CA ILE A 196 3.15 -0.91 0.08
C ILE A 196 4.26 -1.92 0.41
N ILE A 197 4.92 -2.48 -0.61
CA ILE A 197 5.99 -3.44 -0.44
C ILE A 197 7.23 -2.77 0.15
N GLU A 198 7.64 -1.62 -0.36
CA GLU A 198 8.75 -0.85 0.22
C GLU A 198 8.50 -0.51 1.70
N THR A 199 7.26 -0.12 2.05
CA THR A 199 6.87 0.18 3.42
C THR A 199 6.97 -1.06 4.31
N MET A 200 6.41 -2.20 3.89
CA MET A 200 6.41 -3.45 4.65
C MET A 200 7.82 -4.00 4.82
N PHE A 201 8.61 -4.00 3.74
CA PHE A 201 9.96 -4.56 3.75
C PHE A 201 10.92 -3.73 4.62
N SER A 202 10.90 -2.40 4.47
CA SER A 202 11.71 -1.49 5.30
C SER A 202 11.42 -1.68 6.78
N LYS A 203 10.13 -1.81 7.11
CA LYS A 203 9.69 -2.02 8.49
C LYS A 203 10.11 -3.38 9.03
N SER A 204 10.03 -4.46 8.22
CA SER A 204 10.48 -5.79 8.63
C SER A 204 11.98 -5.81 8.94
N VAL A 205 12.80 -5.22 8.06
CA VAL A 205 14.25 -5.13 8.28
C VAL A 205 14.58 -4.34 9.54
N ALA A 206 13.90 -3.21 9.77
CA ALA A 206 14.11 -2.40 10.97
C ALA A 206 13.74 -3.16 12.26
N ASP A 207 12.55 -3.80 12.28
CA ASP A 207 12.07 -4.53 13.45
C ASP A 207 12.93 -5.75 13.78
N LEU A 208 13.40 -6.48 12.76
CA LEU A 208 14.24 -7.65 12.93
C LEU A 208 15.68 -7.27 13.38
N ARG A 209 16.24 -6.16 12.86
CA ARG A 209 17.56 -5.65 13.30
C ARG A 209 17.53 -5.17 14.74
N ASN A 210 16.48 -4.50 15.18
CA ASN A 210 16.35 -4.03 16.56
C ASN A 210 16.32 -5.18 17.57
N ARG A 211 15.95 -6.39 17.15
CA ARG A 211 15.99 -7.61 17.97
C ARG A 211 17.39 -8.24 18.08
N GLN A 212 18.33 -7.85 17.20
CA GLN A 212 19.71 -8.35 17.24
C GLN A 212 20.59 -7.56 18.20
N GLN A 213 20.16 -6.37 18.65
CA GLN A 213 20.90 -5.60 19.63
C GLN A 213 20.51 -6.10 21.04
N PRO A 214 21.46 -6.64 21.84
CA PRO A 214 21.18 -6.98 23.24
C PRO A 214 20.84 -5.70 24.00
N GLN A 215 19.76 -5.73 24.77
CA GLN A 215 19.47 -4.70 25.78
C GLN A 215 20.48 -4.76 26.90
#